data_223647ef1afaab2ef2615184c8719f5b
#
_entry.id   223647ef1afaab2ef2615184c8719f5b
#
_cell.length_a   1.000
_cell.length_b   1.000
_cell.length_c   1.000
_cell.angle_alpha   90.00
_cell.angle_beta   90.00
_cell.angle_gamma   90.00
#
_symmetry.space_group_name_H-M   'P 1'
#
loop_
_entity.id
_entity.type
_entity.pdbx_description
1 polymer ?
#
loop_
_entity_poly.entity_id
_entity_poly.type
_entity_poly.pdbx_seq_one_letter_code
_entity_poly.pdbx_strand_id
1 'polypeptide(L)'
;MSEKITIRTARTSDAEKLLEVYAPYVEKTAVTYEYTVPSTEEFAGRIEKTLKKYPYLVALRGDEILGYAYAGEFISRAASDWSQEMSIYLKDSTKGLGIGRALYTTLEKIAKLQNVHNLNAAIAYPEQEDEYLTLNSVQFHSHMGYKIVAKFNKCGYKFGRWYSLVWMEKIITEHEQTPLPFVPFPQLDKDKLRNIGIEL
;
A
#
# COMPACT_ATOMS: atom_id res chain seq x y z
N MET A 1 -26.99 -9.79 9.87
CA MET A 1 -26.47 -9.45 8.52
C MET A 1 -25.04 -8.96 8.72
N SER A 2 -24.04 -9.53 8.02
CA SER A 2 -22.67 -9.02 8.12
C SER A 2 -22.62 -7.63 7.53
N GLU A 3 -22.10 -6.66 8.30
CA GLU A 3 -21.94 -5.29 7.81
C GLU A 3 -21.05 -5.28 6.55
N LYS A 4 -21.46 -4.47 5.58
CA LYS A 4 -20.77 -4.33 4.29
C LYS A 4 -19.41 -3.68 4.50
N ILE A 5 -18.38 -4.19 3.84
CA ILE A 5 -17.07 -3.54 3.81
C ILE A 5 -17.16 -2.35 2.86
N THR A 6 -16.73 -1.18 3.34
CA THR A 6 -16.64 0.05 2.55
C THR A 6 -15.18 0.50 2.44
N ILE A 7 -14.87 1.24 1.38
CA ILE A 7 -13.54 1.82 1.14
C ILE A 7 -13.71 3.32 0.97
N ARG A 8 -12.96 4.09 1.73
CA ARG A 8 -12.91 5.55 1.61
C ARG A 8 -11.48 6.08 1.61
N THR A 9 -11.34 7.34 1.26
CA THR A 9 -10.08 8.06 1.47
C THR A 9 -9.78 8.18 2.97
N ALA A 10 -8.51 8.00 3.35
CA ALA A 10 -8.02 8.22 4.70
C ALA A 10 -8.08 9.72 5.06
N ARG A 11 -8.19 10.00 6.35
CA ARG A 11 -8.11 11.35 6.93
C ARG A 11 -6.97 11.39 7.95
N THR A 12 -6.41 12.56 8.18
CA THR A 12 -5.38 12.72 9.24
C THR A 12 -5.90 12.32 10.62
N SER A 13 -7.21 12.49 10.86
CA SER A 13 -7.88 12.05 12.08
C SER A 13 -7.96 10.52 12.24
N ASP A 14 -7.66 9.75 11.20
CA ASP A 14 -7.60 8.29 11.29
C ASP A 14 -6.25 7.80 11.86
N ALA A 15 -5.26 8.67 12.03
CA ALA A 15 -3.88 8.29 12.35
C ALA A 15 -3.75 7.35 13.55
N GLU A 16 -4.47 7.60 14.64
CA GLU A 16 -4.46 6.75 15.83
C GLU A 16 -4.94 5.33 15.51
N LYS A 17 -6.09 5.20 14.83
CA LYS A 17 -6.66 3.90 14.45
C LYS A 17 -5.80 3.16 13.41
N LEU A 18 -5.12 3.91 12.51
CA LEU A 18 -4.20 3.31 11.54
C LEU A 18 -2.90 2.85 12.20
N LEU A 19 -2.44 3.56 13.23
CA LEU A 19 -1.32 3.10 14.06
C LEU A 19 -1.64 1.82 14.82
N GLU A 20 -2.86 1.61 15.30
CA GLU A 20 -3.27 0.33 15.89
C GLU A 20 -3.12 -0.85 14.91
N VAL A 21 -3.31 -0.58 13.61
CA VAL A 21 -3.07 -1.58 12.55
C VAL A 21 -1.57 -1.75 12.28
N TYR A 22 -0.79 -0.66 12.29
CA TYR A 22 0.62 -0.65 11.90
C TYR A 22 1.57 -1.10 13.01
N ALA A 23 1.32 -0.73 14.27
CA ALA A 23 2.20 -1.00 15.40
C ALA A 23 2.62 -2.48 15.52
N PRO A 24 1.71 -3.48 15.38
CA PRO A 24 2.10 -4.89 15.42
C PRO A 24 3.12 -5.28 14.34
N TYR A 25 3.08 -4.64 13.16
CA TYR A 25 4.08 -4.90 12.11
C TYR A 25 5.46 -4.36 12.48
N VAL A 26 5.52 -3.22 13.18
CA VAL A 26 6.78 -2.65 13.68
C VAL A 26 7.33 -3.49 14.82
N GLU A 27 6.49 -3.83 15.81
CA GLU A 27 6.93 -4.43 17.07
C GLU A 27 7.18 -5.94 17.00
N LYS A 28 6.46 -6.64 16.11
CA LYS A 28 6.40 -8.10 16.13
C LYS A 28 6.83 -8.76 14.82
N THR A 29 7.12 -7.98 13.79
CA THR A 29 7.46 -8.55 12.48
C THR A 29 8.63 -7.81 11.80
N ALA A 30 9.26 -8.47 10.84
CA ALA A 30 10.23 -7.86 9.94
C ALA A 30 9.61 -7.43 8.59
N VAL A 31 8.28 -7.34 8.50
CA VAL A 31 7.55 -6.83 7.30
C VAL A 31 7.91 -5.37 7.02
N THR A 32 8.08 -4.57 8.07
CA THR A 32 8.64 -3.22 7.99
C THR A 32 9.99 -3.17 8.69
N TYR A 33 10.91 -2.35 8.16
CA TYR A 33 12.24 -2.16 8.75
C TYR A 33 12.30 -1.02 9.79
N GLU A 34 11.16 -0.42 10.14
CA GLU A 34 11.10 0.50 11.28
C GLU A 34 11.32 -0.25 12.60
N TYR A 35 12.11 0.35 13.50
CA TYR A 35 12.39 -0.19 14.84
C TYR A 35 11.43 0.33 15.89
N THR A 36 10.86 1.51 15.68
CA THR A 36 9.96 2.19 16.62
C THR A 36 8.66 2.56 15.93
N VAL A 37 7.57 2.42 16.66
CA VAL A 37 6.26 2.90 16.20
C VAL A 37 6.30 4.43 16.14
N PRO A 38 5.94 5.07 15.00
CA PRO A 38 5.90 6.52 14.92
C PRO A 38 4.81 7.11 15.84
N SER A 39 4.94 8.39 16.19
CA SER A 39 3.87 9.08 16.93
C SER A 39 2.62 9.27 16.06
N THR A 40 1.48 9.52 16.71
CA THR A 40 0.22 9.81 16.00
C THR A 40 0.36 11.04 15.10
N GLU A 41 1.08 12.07 15.57
CA GLU A 41 1.33 13.31 14.80
C GLU A 41 2.20 13.02 13.57
N GLU A 42 3.25 12.22 13.75
CA GLU A 42 4.10 11.81 12.63
C GLU A 42 3.30 11.01 11.60
N PHE A 43 2.47 10.06 12.07
CA PHE A 43 1.66 9.24 11.18
C PHE A 43 0.60 10.06 10.44
N ALA A 44 -0.05 11.03 11.13
CA ALA A 44 -0.95 12.00 10.51
C ALA A 44 -0.25 12.81 9.41
N GLY A 45 0.98 13.24 9.66
CA GLY A 45 1.82 13.93 8.68
C GLY A 45 2.16 13.06 7.45
N ARG A 46 2.37 11.76 7.64
CA ARG A 46 2.57 10.80 6.52
C ARG A 46 1.30 10.69 5.65
N ILE A 47 0.13 10.61 6.27
CA ILE A 47 -1.18 10.59 5.56
C ILE A 47 -1.36 11.88 4.77
N GLU A 48 -1.18 13.04 5.42
CA GLU A 48 -1.33 14.35 4.79
C GLU A 48 -0.38 14.52 3.59
N LYS A 49 0.90 14.16 3.78
CA LYS A 49 1.92 14.23 2.72
C LYS A 49 1.53 13.37 1.52
N THR A 50 1.09 12.13 1.77
CA THR A 50 0.70 11.20 0.71
C THR A 50 -0.49 11.73 -0.08
N LEU A 51 -1.54 12.21 0.61
CA LEU A 51 -2.76 12.70 -0.01
C LEU A 51 -2.58 13.96 -0.87
N LYS A 52 -1.45 14.67 -0.76
CA LYS A 52 -1.13 15.80 -1.67
C LYS A 52 -0.93 15.36 -3.12
N LYS A 53 -0.58 14.10 -3.37
CA LYS A 53 -0.28 13.60 -4.72
C LYS A 53 -0.86 12.21 -4.99
N TYR A 54 -0.93 11.35 -3.99
CA TYR A 54 -1.26 9.93 -4.10
C TYR A 54 -2.48 9.53 -3.27
N PRO A 55 -3.20 8.45 -3.66
CA PRO A 55 -4.31 7.93 -2.88
C PRO A 55 -3.83 7.27 -1.58
N TYR A 56 -4.59 7.45 -0.51
CA TYR A 56 -4.49 6.74 0.75
C TYR A 56 -5.87 6.24 1.13
N LEU A 57 -6.09 4.93 1.16
CA LEU A 57 -7.40 4.31 1.34
C LEU A 57 -7.48 3.52 2.64
N VAL A 58 -8.65 3.56 3.28
CA VAL A 58 -8.98 2.71 4.43
C VAL A 58 -10.16 1.81 4.09
N ALA A 59 -10.12 0.57 4.57
CA ALA A 59 -11.23 -0.37 4.51
C ALA A 59 -11.90 -0.44 5.88
N LEU A 60 -13.22 -0.31 5.92
CA LEU A 60 -14.02 -0.27 7.14
C LEU A 60 -15.13 -1.34 7.13
N ARG A 61 -15.51 -1.77 8.34
CA ARG A 61 -16.76 -2.46 8.63
C ARG A 61 -17.47 -1.66 9.71
N GLY A 62 -18.56 -0.97 9.34
CA GLY A 62 -19.10 0.09 10.21
C GLY A 62 -18.02 1.15 10.49
N ASP A 63 -17.76 1.41 11.79
CA ASP A 63 -16.71 2.36 12.23
C ASP A 63 -15.34 1.72 12.46
N GLU A 64 -15.25 0.39 12.33
CA GLU A 64 -14.00 -0.33 12.54
C GLU A 64 -13.10 -0.27 11.30
N ILE A 65 -11.87 0.25 11.45
CA ILE A 65 -10.85 0.16 10.41
C ILE A 65 -10.26 -1.26 10.42
N LEU A 66 -10.33 -1.94 9.29
CA LEU A 66 -9.85 -3.29 9.06
C LEU A 66 -8.44 -3.32 8.49
N GLY A 67 -8.03 -2.23 7.84
CA GLY A 67 -6.74 -2.07 7.21
C GLY A 67 -6.72 -0.89 6.27
N TYR A 68 -5.56 -0.64 5.70
CA TYR A 68 -5.34 0.47 4.78
C TYR A 68 -4.31 0.12 3.71
N ALA A 69 -4.36 0.85 2.60
CA ALA A 69 -3.36 0.78 1.55
C ALA A 69 -3.20 2.16 0.90
N TYR A 70 -2.00 2.43 0.41
CA TYR A 70 -1.70 3.69 -0.24
C TYR A 70 -0.72 3.51 -1.38
N ALA A 71 -0.71 4.48 -2.28
CA ALA A 71 0.35 4.65 -3.25
C ALA A 71 1.31 5.75 -2.80
N GLY A 72 2.55 5.65 -3.24
CA GLY A 72 3.59 6.62 -2.97
C GLY A 72 4.50 6.82 -4.16
N GLU A 73 5.47 7.69 -3.99
CA GLU A 73 6.49 7.97 -4.98
C GLU A 73 7.46 6.78 -5.10
N PHE A 74 7.59 6.21 -6.30
CA PHE A 74 8.52 5.11 -6.54
C PHE A 74 9.97 5.60 -6.61
N ILE A 75 10.22 6.62 -7.42
CA ILE A 75 11.52 7.31 -7.53
C ILE A 75 11.25 8.81 -7.50
N SER A 76 11.96 9.54 -6.63
CA SER A 76 11.77 10.98 -6.44
C SER A 76 12.33 11.82 -7.61
N ARG A 77 11.80 11.59 -8.82
CA ARG A 77 12.12 12.32 -10.05
C ARG A 77 10.89 12.40 -10.94
N ALA A 78 10.64 13.55 -11.56
CA ALA A 78 9.46 13.81 -12.41
C ALA A 78 9.29 12.80 -13.57
N ALA A 79 10.40 12.31 -14.13
CA ALA A 79 10.35 11.29 -15.17
C ALA A 79 9.82 9.94 -14.72
N SER A 80 9.59 9.73 -13.41
CA SER A 80 9.07 8.51 -12.81
C SER A 80 7.62 8.65 -12.34
N ASP A 81 6.92 9.72 -12.68
CA ASP A 81 5.53 9.98 -12.23
C ASP A 81 4.53 8.92 -12.70
N TRP A 82 4.85 8.18 -13.77
CA TRP A 82 4.02 7.07 -14.27
C TRP A 82 4.24 5.74 -13.55
N SER A 83 5.06 5.74 -12.49
CA SER A 83 5.32 4.59 -11.62
C SER A 83 5.02 4.95 -10.17
N GLN A 84 4.33 4.05 -9.43
CA GLN A 84 3.99 4.24 -8.03
C GLN A 84 4.46 3.06 -7.19
N GLU A 85 4.83 3.33 -5.93
CA GLU A 85 5.04 2.31 -4.92
C GLU A 85 3.74 2.08 -4.14
N MET A 86 3.40 0.80 -3.94
CA MET A 86 2.18 0.36 -3.26
C MET A 86 2.51 -0.21 -1.89
N SER A 87 1.75 0.20 -0.88
CA SER A 87 1.87 -0.32 0.49
C SER A 87 0.51 -0.75 1.03
N ILE A 88 0.49 -1.81 1.85
CA ILE A 88 -0.73 -2.33 2.48
C ILE A 88 -0.44 -2.89 3.87
N TYR A 89 -1.33 -2.60 4.81
CA TYR A 89 -1.33 -3.14 6.16
C TYR A 89 -2.76 -3.48 6.57
N LEU A 90 -2.95 -4.68 7.11
CA LEU A 90 -4.26 -5.21 7.48
C LEU A 90 -4.24 -5.70 8.93
N LYS A 91 -5.34 -5.57 9.66
CA LYS A 91 -5.50 -6.27 10.94
C LYS A 91 -5.38 -7.77 10.72
N ASP A 92 -4.71 -8.47 11.62
CA ASP A 92 -4.51 -9.93 11.54
C ASP A 92 -5.84 -10.70 11.47
N SER A 93 -6.85 -10.22 12.18
CA SER A 93 -8.22 -10.75 12.19
C SER A 93 -8.95 -10.68 10.85
N THR A 94 -8.38 -9.99 9.86
CA THR A 94 -9.01 -9.77 8.55
C THR A 94 -8.44 -10.64 7.44
N LYS A 95 -7.52 -11.54 7.76
CA LYS A 95 -6.94 -12.49 6.81
C LYS A 95 -8.03 -13.35 6.15
N GLY A 96 -7.92 -13.54 4.84
CA GLY A 96 -8.88 -14.36 4.07
C GLY A 96 -10.21 -13.69 3.72
N LEU A 97 -10.50 -12.48 4.24
CA LEU A 97 -11.75 -11.75 3.96
C LEU A 97 -11.73 -10.96 2.63
N GLY A 98 -10.69 -11.05 1.84
CA GLY A 98 -10.58 -10.37 0.54
C GLY A 98 -10.31 -8.87 0.61
N ILE A 99 -10.10 -8.29 1.81
CA ILE A 99 -9.90 -6.85 2.04
C ILE A 99 -8.67 -6.34 1.31
N GLY A 100 -7.55 -7.06 1.38
CA GLY A 100 -6.32 -6.68 0.68
C GLY A 100 -6.54 -6.59 -0.83
N ARG A 101 -7.23 -7.57 -1.41
CA ARG A 101 -7.60 -7.56 -2.84
C ARG A 101 -8.49 -6.37 -3.17
N ALA A 102 -9.49 -6.07 -2.35
CA ALA A 102 -10.40 -4.95 -2.57
C ALA A 102 -9.64 -3.61 -2.56
N LEU A 103 -8.78 -3.36 -1.56
CA LEU A 103 -7.94 -2.16 -1.48
C LEU A 103 -7.01 -2.02 -2.69
N TYR A 104 -6.26 -3.06 -3.05
CA TYR A 104 -5.32 -3.03 -4.16
C TYR A 104 -6.02 -2.88 -5.51
N THR A 105 -7.14 -3.57 -5.73
CA THR A 105 -7.94 -3.39 -6.95
C THR A 105 -8.47 -1.94 -7.07
N THR A 106 -8.84 -1.32 -5.95
CA THR A 106 -9.30 0.07 -5.94
C THR A 106 -8.15 1.03 -6.23
N LEU A 107 -6.97 0.83 -5.60
CA LEU A 107 -5.77 1.63 -5.90
C LEU A 107 -5.34 1.49 -7.37
N GLU A 108 -5.40 0.28 -7.94
CA GLU A 108 -5.09 0.06 -9.36
C GLU A 108 -6.04 0.84 -10.29
N LYS A 109 -7.34 0.88 -9.97
CA LYS A 109 -8.31 1.69 -10.72
C LYS A 109 -7.99 3.18 -10.63
N ILE A 110 -7.59 3.67 -9.43
CA ILE A 110 -7.17 5.07 -9.25
C ILE A 110 -5.89 5.34 -10.05
N ALA A 111 -4.90 4.46 -9.98
CA ALA A 111 -3.65 4.60 -10.71
C ALA A 111 -3.88 4.76 -12.23
N LYS A 112 -4.83 4.00 -12.80
CA LYS A 112 -5.25 4.17 -14.20
C LYS A 112 -5.88 5.55 -14.47
N LEU A 113 -6.68 6.09 -13.54
CA LEU A 113 -7.21 7.45 -13.65
C LEU A 113 -6.13 8.53 -13.53
N GLN A 114 -5.02 8.23 -12.87
CA GLN A 114 -3.84 9.08 -12.75
C GLN A 114 -2.88 8.97 -13.94
N ASN A 115 -3.17 8.13 -14.93
CA ASN A 115 -2.31 7.78 -16.07
C ASN A 115 -1.01 7.07 -15.65
N VAL A 116 -1.05 6.29 -14.57
CA VAL A 116 0.07 5.45 -14.10
C VAL A 116 0.11 4.15 -14.88
N HIS A 117 1.31 3.69 -15.20
CA HIS A 117 1.56 2.46 -15.98
C HIS A 117 2.12 1.33 -15.11
N ASN A 118 3.00 1.65 -14.15
CA ASN A 118 3.70 0.68 -13.33
C ASN A 118 3.32 0.81 -11.85
N LEU A 119 2.96 -0.31 -11.24
CA LEU A 119 2.80 -0.44 -9.79
C LEU A 119 3.93 -1.29 -9.24
N ASN A 120 4.60 -0.80 -8.22
CA ASN A 120 5.75 -1.44 -7.59
C ASN A 120 5.46 -1.69 -6.11
N ALA A 121 6.10 -2.69 -5.52
CA ALA A 121 6.05 -2.94 -4.10
C ALA A 121 7.41 -3.42 -3.59
N ALA A 122 7.92 -2.76 -2.55
CA ALA A 122 9.10 -3.17 -1.81
C ALA A 122 8.66 -4.11 -0.69
N ILE A 123 9.13 -5.36 -0.70
CA ILE A 123 8.66 -6.40 0.20
C ILE A 123 9.85 -7.04 0.90
N ALA A 124 9.82 -7.04 2.25
CA ALA A 124 10.78 -7.80 3.04
C ALA A 124 10.70 -9.28 2.68
N TYR A 125 11.85 -9.89 2.46
CA TYR A 125 11.95 -11.25 1.94
C TYR A 125 12.84 -12.10 2.85
N PRO A 126 12.31 -13.20 3.44
CA PRO A 126 13.10 -14.14 4.20
C PRO A 126 13.81 -15.13 3.25
N GLU A 127 15.07 -15.47 3.51
CA GLU A 127 15.72 -16.62 2.84
C GLU A 127 15.10 -17.93 3.31
N GLN A 128 14.69 -17.97 4.56
CA GLN A 128 13.92 -19.01 5.20
C GLN A 128 12.88 -18.34 6.09
N GLU A 129 11.62 -18.77 6.00
CA GLU A 129 10.55 -18.25 6.86
C GLU A 129 10.85 -18.47 8.33
N ASP A 130 10.51 -17.48 9.15
CA ASP A 130 10.66 -17.53 10.59
C ASP A 130 9.44 -16.90 11.31
N GLU A 131 9.52 -16.80 12.64
CA GLU A 131 8.44 -16.24 13.47
C GLU A 131 8.16 -14.75 13.19
N TYR A 132 9.11 -14.01 12.57
CA TYR A 132 8.99 -12.58 12.28
C TYR A 132 8.62 -12.27 10.83
N LEU A 133 8.94 -13.20 9.90
CA LEU A 133 8.72 -12.93 8.48
C LEU A 133 8.41 -14.22 7.70
N THR A 134 7.30 -14.16 6.99
CA THR A 134 6.86 -15.22 6.07
C THR A 134 6.77 -14.69 4.64
N LEU A 135 6.54 -15.58 3.67
CA LEU A 135 6.33 -15.24 2.27
C LEU A 135 4.91 -14.74 1.95
N ASN A 136 4.05 -14.56 2.95
CA ASN A 136 2.64 -14.16 2.76
C ASN A 136 2.49 -12.91 1.90
N SER A 137 3.33 -11.87 2.12
CA SER A 137 3.27 -10.64 1.33
C SER A 137 3.67 -10.87 -0.13
N VAL A 138 4.72 -11.64 -0.37
CA VAL A 138 5.16 -12.02 -1.73
C VAL A 138 4.07 -12.81 -2.45
N GLN A 139 3.46 -13.79 -1.76
CA GLN A 139 2.37 -14.59 -2.31
C GLN A 139 1.14 -13.74 -2.62
N PHE A 140 0.76 -12.83 -1.72
CA PHE A 140 -0.33 -11.89 -1.95
C PHE A 140 -0.09 -11.05 -3.22
N HIS A 141 1.08 -10.44 -3.36
CA HIS A 141 1.42 -9.63 -4.54
C HIS A 141 1.47 -10.48 -5.81
N SER A 142 2.00 -11.70 -5.74
CA SER A 142 1.96 -12.64 -6.88
C SER A 142 0.53 -12.95 -7.32
N HIS A 143 -0.40 -13.19 -6.38
CA HIS A 143 -1.82 -13.40 -6.67
C HIS A 143 -2.52 -12.13 -7.22
N MET A 144 -1.98 -10.95 -6.93
CA MET A 144 -2.44 -9.68 -7.52
C MET A 144 -1.81 -9.40 -8.90
N GLY A 145 -0.94 -10.29 -9.40
CA GLY A 145 -0.32 -10.21 -10.72
C GLY A 145 1.03 -9.49 -10.75
N TYR A 146 1.63 -9.22 -9.60
CA TYR A 146 3.00 -8.67 -9.51
C TYR A 146 4.03 -9.79 -9.74
N LYS A 147 5.19 -9.42 -10.28
CA LYS A 147 6.34 -10.31 -10.51
C LYS A 147 7.57 -9.74 -9.82
N ILE A 148 8.43 -10.60 -9.26
CA ILE A 148 9.71 -10.16 -8.71
C ILE A 148 10.58 -9.68 -9.85
N VAL A 149 11.10 -8.45 -9.74
CA VAL A 149 11.99 -7.80 -10.73
C VAL A 149 13.38 -7.53 -10.17
N ALA A 150 13.54 -7.46 -8.85
CA ALA A 150 14.83 -7.30 -8.21
C ALA A 150 14.85 -7.92 -6.81
N LYS A 151 16.05 -8.31 -6.34
CA LYS A 151 16.30 -8.76 -4.97
C LYS A 151 17.56 -8.09 -4.42
N PHE A 152 17.46 -7.56 -3.22
CA PHE A 152 18.57 -7.00 -2.44
C PHE A 152 18.85 -7.94 -1.26
N ASN A 153 20.01 -8.61 -1.30
CA ASN A 153 20.32 -9.62 -0.34
C ASN A 153 20.76 -9.01 1.00
N LYS A 154 20.15 -9.44 2.11
CA LYS A 154 20.54 -9.09 3.48
C LYS A 154 20.73 -7.58 3.68
N CYS A 155 19.78 -6.78 3.17
CA CYS A 155 19.84 -5.32 3.24
C CYS A 155 19.10 -4.73 4.46
N GLY A 156 18.37 -5.52 5.23
CA GLY A 156 17.71 -5.14 6.46
C GLY A 156 18.11 -6.02 7.64
N TYR A 157 18.28 -5.42 8.82
CA TYR A 157 18.59 -6.17 10.05
C TYR A 157 17.54 -5.85 11.11
N LYS A 158 16.86 -6.87 11.65
CA LYS A 158 15.82 -6.71 12.67
C LYS A 158 15.68 -7.99 13.49
N PHE A 159 15.35 -7.91 14.78
CA PHE A 159 15.23 -9.05 15.69
C PHE A 159 16.45 -10.00 15.69
N GLY A 160 17.65 -9.42 15.55
CA GLY A 160 18.89 -10.20 15.53
C GLY A 160 19.17 -10.96 14.22
N ARG A 161 18.40 -10.69 13.14
CA ARG A 161 18.49 -11.42 11.86
C ARG A 161 18.60 -10.49 10.66
N TRP A 162 19.26 -10.97 9.62
CA TRP A 162 19.33 -10.30 8.32
C TRP A 162 18.19 -10.75 7.42
N TYR A 163 17.49 -9.78 6.83
CA TYR A 163 16.46 -10.01 5.84
C TYR A 163 16.83 -9.36 4.50
N SER A 164 16.40 -10.02 3.43
CA SER A 164 16.48 -9.48 2.07
C SER A 164 15.25 -8.65 1.76
N LEU A 165 15.29 -7.91 0.66
CA LEU A 165 14.14 -7.16 0.15
C LEU A 165 13.97 -7.52 -1.33
N VAL A 166 12.75 -7.74 -1.76
CA VAL A 166 12.42 -7.87 -3.18
C VAL A 166 11.59 -6.68 -3.64
N TRP A 167 11.85 -6.24 -4.87
CA TRP A 167 10.92 -5.39 -5.59
C TRP A 167 10.04 -6.27 -6.47
N MET A 168 8.74 -6.05 -6.38
CA MET A 168 7.75 -6.67 -7.26
C MET A 168 7.05 -5.60 -8.08
N GLU A 169 6.81 -5.89 -9.36
CA GLU A 169 6.22 -4.95 -10.32
C GLU A 169 4.99 -5.56 -10.98
N LYS A 170 4.00 -4.71 -11.27
CA LYS A 170 2.86 -4.98 -12.13
C LYS A 170 2.66 -3.85 -13.13
N ILE A 171 2.71 -4.17 -14.42
CA ILE A 171 2.34 -3.24 -15.48
C ILE A 171 0.83 -3.31 -15.65
N ILE A 172 0.13 -2.17 -15.50
CA ILE A 172 -1.33 -2.07 -15.53
C ILE A 172 -1.89 -1.42 -16.80
N THR A 173 -1.02 -0.79 -17.58
CA THR A 173 -1.36 -0.13 -18.85
C THR A 173 -0.16 -0.25 -19.79
N GLU A 174 -0.38 -0.42 -21.08
CA GLU A 174 0.70 -0.43 -22.07
C GLU A 174 1.46 0.90 -22.08
N HIS A 175 2.77 0.84 -22.37
CA HIS A 175 3.60 2.03 -22.48
C HIS A 175 3.44 2.63 -23.87
N GLU A 176 2.72 3.72 -23.94
CA GLU A 176 2.54 4.48 -25.19
C GLU A 176 3.80 5.29 -25.50
N GLN A 177 4.01 5.60 -26.79
CA GLN A 177 5.15 6.42 -27.22
C GLN A 177 5.15 7.82 -26.57
N THR A 178 3.96 8.37 -26.32
CA THR A 178 3.77 9.64 -25.62
C THR A 178 2.69 9.45 -24.54
N PRO A 179 3.09 9.21 -23.29
CA PRO A 179 2.11 8.99 -22.23
C PRO A 179 1.35 10.28 -21.90
N LEU A 180 0.09 10.12 -21.48
CA LEU A 180 -0.68 11.23 -20.94
C LEU A 180 -0.03 11.75 -19.64
N PRO A 181 -0.10 13.05 -19.34
CA PRO A 181 0.44 13.60 -18.10
C PRO A 181 -0.12 12.91 -16.87
N PHE A 182 0.72 12.70 -15.87
CA PHE A 182 0.27 12.22 -14.56
C PHE A 182 -0.72 13.21 -13.93
N VAL A 183 -1.81 12.67 -13.36
CA VAL A 183 -2.84 13.46 -12.66
C VAL A 183 -2.76 13.18 -11.17
N PRO A 184 -2.42 14.16 -10.31
CA PRO A 184 -2.43 14.00 -8.85
C PRO A 184 -3.81 13.58 -8.31
N PHE A 185 -3.84 12.74 -7.28
CA PHE A 185 -5.08 12.22 -6.70
C PHE A 185 -6.11 13.30 -6.35
N PRO A 186 -5.75 14.45 -5.72
CA PRO A 186 -6.72 15.50 -5.42
C PRO A 186 -7.35 16.18 -6.64
N GLN A 187 -6.76 16.03 -7.83
CA GLN A 187 -7.25 16.62 -9.08
C GLN A 187 -8.14 15.65 -9.87
N LEU A 188 -8.29 14.42 -9.41
CA LEU A 188 -9.17 13.44 -10.06
C LEU A 188 -10.64 13.83 -9.90
N ASP A 189 -11.40 13.54 -10.95
CA ASP A 189 -12.86 13.73 -10.96
C ASP A 189 -13.52 12.89 -9.87
N LYS A 190 -14.27 13.55 -8.98
CA LYS A 190 -14.94 12.93 -7.84
C LYS A 190 -15.99 11.90 -8.25
N ASP A 191 -16.68 12.11 -9.36
CA ASP A 191 -17.69 11.19 -9.85
C ASP A 191 -17.03 9.90 -10.40
N LYS A 192 -15.87 10.03 -11.06
CA LYS A 192 -15.07 8.85 -11.44
C LYS A 192 -14.62 8.07 -10.21
N LEU A 193 -14.20 8.74 -9.12
CA LEU A 193 -13.83 8.08 -7.87
C LEU A 193 -15.02 7.37 -7.21
N ARG A 194 -16.20 8.00 -7.17
CA ARG A 194 -17.43 7.36 -6.67
C ARG A 194 -17.82 6.13 -7.49
N ASN A 195 -17.72 6.22 -8.82
CA ASN A 195 -18.05 5.12 -9.74
C ASN A 195 -17.15 3.88 -9.56
N ILE A 196 -15.95 4.02 -9.05
CA ILE A 196 -15.06 2.90 -8.72
C ILE A 196 -15.23 2.41 -7.27
N GLY A 197 -16.19 2.96 -6.52
CA GLY A 197 -16.60 2.49 -5.21
C GLY A 197 -15.91 3.17 -4.02
N ILE A 198 -15.38 4.40 -4.20
CA ILE A 198 -14.75 5.15 -3.12
C ILE A 198 -15.77 6.12 -2.49
N GLU A 199 -15.90 6.05 -1.18
CA GLU A 199 -16.57 7.07 -0.39
C GLU A 199 -15.59 8.24 -0.15
N LEU A 200 -15.99 9.47 -0.49
CA LEU A 200 -15.15 10.68 -0.45
C LEU A 200 -15.39 11.49 0.82
#